data_cfd4f7e479599e89f7c0ec98993d9b1d
#
_entry.id   cfd4f7e479599e89f7c0ec98993d9b1d
#
_cell.length_a   1.000
_cell.length_b   1.000
_cell.length_c   1.000
_cell.angle_alpha   90.00
_cell.angle_beta   90.00
_cell.angle_gamma   90.00
#
_symmetry.space_group_name_H-M   'P 1'
#
loop_
_entity.id
_entity.type
_entity.pdbx_description
1 polymer ?
#
loop_
_entity_poly.entity_id
_entity_poly.type
_entity_poly.pdbx_seq_one_letter_code
_entity_poly.pdbx_strand_id
1 'polypeptide(L)'
;MYVEKTKTWKDNWNDIIRYVFFPDEKLLSLMCVPKNTPITKFIEKYFIEDAVSSELLTDEKVRIIYYDSDGSDTGNKDVLNRYKEFDIFVKDDVLHTATKDRLQNRYDLICERLKHLLLHEPVVCNMRFRFGNSYNLWTKTAGYKRYHVVFSYKTTV
;
A
#
# COMPACT_ATOMS: atom_id res chain seq x y z
N MET A 1 19.74 32.89 0.46
CA MET A 1 18.33 32.61 0.76
C MET A 1 18.04 31.13 0.48
N TYR A 2 17.61 30.42 1.49
CA TYR A 2 17.24 29.01 1.33
C TYR A 2 15.83 28.95 0.74
N VAL A 3 15.73 28.38 -0.46
CA VAL A 3 14.43 28.14 -1.09
C VAL A 3 14.08 26.66 -0.84
N GLU A 4 13.10 26.41 0.00
CA GLU A 4 12.62 25.07 0.23
C GLU A 4 11.94 24.57 -1.05
N LYS A 5 12.48 23.47 -1.61
CA LYS A 5 11.89 22.85 -2.79
C LYS A 5 10.55 22.28 -2.42
N THR A 6 9.50 22.74 -3.08
CA THR A 6 8.15 22.21 -2.88
C THR A 6 8.13 20.73 -3.28
N LYS A 7 7.79 19.87 -2.33
CA LYS A 7 7.67 18.43 -2.59
C LYS A 7 6.49 18.16 -3.50
N THR A 8 6.70 17.32 -4.50
CA THR A 8 5.61 16.81 -5.33
C THR A 8 4.80 15.77 -4.54
N TRP A 9 3.61 15.44 -5.02
CA TRP A 9 2.80 14.37 -4.40
C TRP A 9 3.52 13.00 -4.44
N LYS A 10 4.38 12.76 -5.42
CA LYS A 10 5.22 11.54 -5.48
C LYS A 10 6.27 11.52 -4.37
N ASP A 11 6.89 12.64 -4.11
CA ASP A 11 7.86 12.76 -3.00
C ASP A 11 7.18 12.52 -1.66
N ASN A 12 5.95 13.04 -1.50
CA ASN A 12 5.15 12.81 -0.31
C ASN A 12 4.83 11.32 -0.12
N TRP A 13 4.54 10.62 -1.21
CA TRP A 13 4.27 9.19 -1.15
C TRP A 13 5.52 8.37 -0.79
N ASN A 14 6.68 8.74 -1.32
CA ASN A 14 7.95 8.14 -0.91
C ASN A 14 8.22 8.32 0.59
N ASP A 15 7.89 9.49 1.13
CA ASP A 15 7.98 9.74 2.56
C ASP A 15 7.00 8.86 3.36
N ILE A 16 5.79 8.64 2.87
CA ILE A 16 4.82 7.74 3.51
C ILE A 16 5.36 6.31 3.58
N ILE A 17 5.90 5.80 2.49
CA ILE A 17 6.49 4.46 2.46
C ILE A 17 7.65 4.37 3.46
N ARG A 18 8.55 5.34 3.45
CA ARG A 18 9.76 5.35 4.27
C ARG A 18 9.47 5.54 5.75
N TYR A 19 8.55 6.41 6.10
CA TYR A 19 8.34 6.83 7.49
C TYR A 19 7.06 6.29 8.13
N VAL A 20 6.14 5.77 7.35
CA VAL A 20 4.88 5.22 7.86
C VAL A 20 4.80 3.71 7.70
N PHE A 21 5.03 3.19 6.50
CA PHE A 21 4.89 1.75 6.23
C PHE A 21 6.13 0.95 6.65
N PHE A 22 7.30 1.33 6.18
CA PHE A 22 8.52 0.57 6.45
C PHE A 22 8.86 0.44 7.93
N PRO A 23 8.69 1.47 8.79
CA PRO A 23 8.95 1.32 10.22
C PRO A 23 7.90 0.53 10.99
N ASP A 24 6.76 0.21 10.38
CA ASP A 24 5.66 -0.47 11.07
C ASP A 24 5.90 -1.97 11.16
N GLU A 25 6.35 -2.43 12.30
CA GLU A 25 6.67 -3.84 12.53
C GLU A 25 5.48 -4.78 12.32
N LYS A 26 4.28 -4.32 12.66
CA LYS A 26 3.06 -5.12 12.48
C LYS A 26 2.76 -5.35 10.99
N LEU A 27 2.89 -4.32 10.15
CA LEU A 27 2.74 -4.46 8.71
C LEU A 27 3.78 -5.39 8.13
N LEU A 28 5.05 -5.22 8.50
CA LEU A 28 6.14 -6.06 8.03
C LEU A 28 5.93 -7.52 8.41
N SER A 29 5.48 -7.78 9.63
CA SER A 29 5.16 -9.13 10.08
C SER A 29 4.01 -9.76 9.28
N LEU A 30 2.94 -9.01 9.05
CA LEU A 30 1.81 -9.47 8.23
C LEU A 30 2.23 -9.74 6.79
N MET A 31 3.17 -8.98 6.26
CA MET A 31 3.72 -9.17 4.92
C MET A 31 4.81 -10.23 4.84
N CYS A 32 5.11 -10.91 5.94
CA CYS A 32 6.19 -11.91 5.99
C CYS A 32 7.55 -11.36 5.54
N VAL A 33 7.82 -10.11 5.82
CA VAL A 33 9.10 -9.47 5.53
C VAL A 33 10.13 -9.91 6.58
N PRO A 34 11.27 -10.48 6.19
CA PRO A 34 12.29 -10.89 7.14
C PRO A 34 12.82 -9.72 7.98
N LYS A 35 13.16 -9.98 9.23
CA LYS A 35 13.81 -9.00 10.10
C LYS A 35 15.10 -8.51 9.46
N ASN A 36 15.43 -7.26 9.69
CA ASN A 36 16.63 -6.59 9.14
C ASN A 36 16.66 -6.46 7.62
N THR A 37 15.50 -6.54 6.95
CA THR A 37 15.40 -6.25 5.53
C THR A 37 15.65 -4.75 5.32
N PRO A 38 16.64 -4.36 4.47
CA PRO A 38 16.87 -2.95 4.18
C PRO A 38 15.73 -2.35 3.36
N ILE A 39 15.53 -1.03 3.47
CA ILE A 39 14.45 -0.34 2.78
C ILE A 39 14.52 -0.51 1.26
N THR A 40 15.72 -0.54 0.69
CA THR A 40 15.89 -0.75 -0.74
C THR A 40 15.30 -2.08 -1.19
N LYS A 41 15.51 -3.14 -0.41
CA LYS A 41 14.95 -4.46 -0.68
C LYS A 41 13.44 -4.51 -0.46
N PHE A 42 12.95 -3.77 0.55
CA PHE A 42 11.53 -3.67 0.84
C PHE A 42 10.76 -3.07 -0.35
N ILE A 43 11.23 -1.96 -0.91
CA ILE A 43 10.58 -1.32 -2.06
C ILE A 43 10.79 -2.05 -3.38
N GLU A 44 11.79 -2.88 -3.49
CA GLU A 44 12.05 -3.68 -4.71
C GLU A 44 11.23 -4.98 -4.76
N LYS A 45 11.00 -5.62 -3.60
CA LYS A 45 10.44 -6.97 -3.54
C LYS A 45 9.08 -7.07 -2.87
N TYR A 46 8.81 -6.21 -1.90
CA TYR A 46 7.63 -6.36 -1.05
C TYR A 46 6.58 -5.27 -1.27
N PHE A 47 7.02 -4.05 -1.52
CA PHE A 47 6.12 -2.91 -1.68
C PHE A 47 6.50 -2.14 -2.94
N ILE A 48 5.93 -2.53 -4.06
CA ILE A 48 6.42 -2.22 -5.41
C ILE A 48 5.51 -1.22 -6.09
N GLU A 49 6.11 -0.15 -6.65
CA GLU A 49 5.36 0.83 -7.43
C GLU A 49 5.13 0.31 -8.85
N ASP A 50 3.86 0.31 -9.26
CA ASP A 50 3.38 0.16 -10.65
C ASP A 50 4.18 -0.81 -11.53
N ALA A 51 4.38 -2.02 -11.05
CA ALA A 51 5.20 -2.98 -11.77
C ALA A 51 4.33 -4.08 -12.39
N VAL A 52 3.89 -3.85 -13.62
CA VAL A 52 3.06 -4.79 -14.37
C VAL A 52 3.72 -6.15 -14.55
N SER A 53 5.04 -6.16 -14.79
CA SER A 53 5.79 -7.41 -14.99
C SER A 53 6.11 -8.13 -13.68
N SER A 54 6.04 -7.48 -12.55
CA SER A 54 6.38 -8.08 -11.26
C SER A 54 5.33 -9.05 -10.74
N GLU A 55 4.13 -9.04 -11.30
CA GLU A 55 3.12 -10.06 -11.02
C GLU A 55 3.58 -11.47 -11.40
N LEU A 56 4.50 -11.58 -12.35
CA LEU A 56 4.88 -12.85 -12.95
C LEU A 56 6.09 -13.54 -12.28
N LEU A 57 6.86 -12.83 -11.49
CA LEU A 57 8.15 -13.32 -10.98
C LEU A 57 8.29 -13.04 -9.50
N THR A 58 7.76 -13.92 -8.67
CA THR A 58 7.89 -13.73 -7.23
C THR A 58 7.97 -15.05 -6.48
N ASP A 59 8.90 -15.10 -5.53
CA ASP A 59 9.00 -16.13 -4.50
C ASP A 59 8.56 -15.62 -3.14
N GLU A 60 8.28 -14.32 -3.03
CA GLU A 60 7.83 -13.71 -1.79
C GLU A 60 6.42 -14.19 -1.43
N LYS A 61 6.19 -14.46 -0.15
CA LYS A 61 4.90 -14.97 0.35
C LYS A 61 3.81 -13.92 0.29
N VAL A 62 4.17 -12.66 0.51
CA VAL A 62 3.26 -11.52 0.44
C VAL A 62 3.95 -10.39 -0.32
N ARG A 63 3.19 -9.73 -1.17
CA ARG A 63 3.69 -8.59 -1.92
C ARG A 63 2.56 -7.60 -2.17
N ILE A 64 2.87 -6.32 -2.07
CA ILE A 64 1.94 -5.25 -2.38
C ILE A 64 2.46 -4.48 -3.59
N ILE A 65 1.61 -4.32 -4.59
CA ILE A 65 1.85 -3.46 -5.74
C ILE A 65 0.90 -2.27 -5.59
N TYR A 66 1.42 -1.05 -5.72
CA TYR A 66 0.61 0.15 -5.59
C TYR A 66 0.78 1.06 -6.79
N TYR A 67 -0.27 1.82 -7.09
CA TYR A 67 -0.29 2.74 -8.22
C TYR A 67 -1.35 3.81 -8.01
N ASP A 68 -1.22 4.90 -8.74
CA ASP A 68 -2.25 5.93 -8.81
C ASP A 68 -3.20 5.64 -9.96
N SER A 69 -4.48 5.87 -9.73
CA SER A 69 -5.47 5.95 -10.80
C SER A 69 -5.89 7.40 -11.03
N ASP A 70 -6.51 7.64 -12.18
CA ASP A 70 -6.90 8.97 -12.58
C ASP A 70 -7.88 9.60 -11.60
N GLY A 71 -7.60 10.86 -11.25
CA GLY A 71 -8.42 11.62 -10.35
C GLY A 71 -9.71 12.09 -10.98
N SER A 72 -10.72 12.29 -10.15
CA SER A 72 -11.97 12.92 -10.54
C SER A 72 -11.96 14.41 -10.21
N ASP A 73 -12.73 15.18 -11.00
CA ASP A 73 -12.95 16.59 -10.75
C ASP A 73 -13.77 16.77 -9.45
N THR A 74 -13.34 17.69 -8.59
CA THR A 74 -14.05 18.02 -7.35
C THR A 74 -15.02 19.19 -7.51
N GLY A 75 -15.07 19.79 -8.72
CA GLY A 75 -15.75 21.08 -8.94
C GLY A 75 -14.90 22.29 -8.56
N ASN A 76 -13.74 22.09 -7.96
CA ASN A 76 -12.77 23.13 -7.68
C ASN A 76 -11.56 22.92 -8.59
N LYS A 77 -11.23 23.89 -9.41
CA LYS A 77 -10.15 23.80 -10.41
C LYS A 77 -8.77 23.56 -9.79
N ASP A 78 -8.59 23.94 -8.54
CA ASP A 78 -7.31 23.82 -7.85
C ASP A 78 -7.16 22.54 -7.03
N VAL A 79 -8.21 21.72 -6.95
CA VAL A 79 -8.23 20.50 -6.15
C VAL A 79 -8.71 19.32 -6.99
N LEU A 80 -7.92 18.25 -6.99
CA LEU A 80 -8.26 17.00 -7.65
C LEU A 80 -8.42 15.88 -6.63
N ASN A 81 -9.43 15.04 -6.81
CA ASN A 81 -9.49 13.74 -6.15
C ASN A 81 -8.53 12.79 -6.84
N ARG A 82 -7.68 12.15 -6.06
CA ARG A 82 -6.79 11.11 -6.56
C ARG A 82 -7.07 9.81 -5.83
N TYR A 83 -6.75 8.73 -6.49
CA TYR A 83 -6.91 7.39 -5.95
C TYR A 83 -5.55 6.72 -5.85
N LYS A 84 -5.29 6.10 -4.70
CA LYS A 84 -4.15 5.22 -4.51
C LYS A 84 -4.69 3.81 -4.37
N GLU A 85 -4.27 2.93 -5.26
CA GLU A 85 -4.71 1.56 -5.32
C GLU A 85 -3.58 0.62 -4.92
N PHE A 86 -3.95 -0.40 -4.16
CA PHE A 86 -3.03 -1.41 -3.67
C PHE A 86 -3.55 -2.78 -4.09
N ASP A 87 -2.69 -3.58 -4.70
CA ASP A 87 -2.95 -4.98 -4.94
C ASP A 87 -2.11 -5.81 -3.97
N ILE A 88 -2.78 -6.47 -3.06
CA ILE A 88 -2.15 -7.32 -2.05
C ILE A 88 -2.15 -8.75 -2.59
N PHE A 89 -0.96 -9.28 -2.88
CA PHE A 89 -0.78 -10.66 -3.33
C PHE A 89 -0.33 -11.50 -2.14
N VAL A 90 -1.08 -12.56 -1.84
CA VAL A 90 -0.77 -13.45 -0.73
C VAL A 90 -0.70 -14.88 -1.26
N LYS A 91 0.41 -15.55 -0.98
CA LYS A 91 0.61 -16.94 -1.37
C LYS A 91 -0.35 -17.86 -0.59
N ASP A 92 -0.88 -18.89 -1.24
CA ASP A 92 -1.88 -19.77 -0.65
C ASP A 92 -1.42 -20.45 0.64
N ASP A 93 -0.13 -20.77 0.77
CA ASP A 93 0.43 -21.41 1.96
C ASP A 93 0.46 -20.51 3.21
N VAL A 94 0.36 -19.19 3.05
CA VAL A 94 0.30 -18.22 4.15
C VAL A 94 -1.00 -17.41 4.16
N LEU A 95 -2.01 -17.84 3.40
CA LEU A 95 -3.28 -17.11 3.26
C LEU A 95 -3.99 -16.91 4.60
N HIS A 96 -3.95 -17.92 5.46
CA HIS A 96 -4.58 -17.85 6.78
C HIS A 96 -3.54 -17.67 7.86
N THR A 97 -3.87 -16.84 8.85
CA THR A 97 -3.07 -16.68 10.05
C THR A 97 -3.96 -16.82 11.28
N ALA A 98 -3.44 -17.49 12.30
CA ALA A 98 -4.16 -17.65 13.56
C ALA A 98 -3.92 -16.41 14.44
N THR A 99 -5.01 -15.79 14.88
CA THR A 99 -4.97 -14.75 15.90
C THR A 99 -5.90 -15.14 17.01
N LYS A 100 -5.35 -15.37 18.22
CA LYS A 100 -6.09 -15.89 19.37
C LYS A 100 -6.80 -17.20 18.98
N ASP A 101 -8.13 -17.21 18.94
CA ASP A 101 -8.93 -18.43 18.79
C ASP A 101 -9.53 -18.61 17.39
N ARG A 102 -9.09 -17.83 16.38
CA ARG A 102 -9.67 -17.95 15.04
C ARG A 102 -8.66 -17.72 13.93
N LEU A 103 -8.94 -18.34 12.79
CA LEU A 103 -8.23 -18.10 11.56
C LEU A 103 -8.77 -16.82 10.90
N GLN A 104 -7.85 -15.99 10.45
CA GLN A 104 -8.18 -14.78 9.68
C GLN A 104 -7.41 -14.78 8.37
N ASN A 105 -8.01 -14.20 7.34
CA ASN A 105 -7.33 -14.02 6.07
C ASN A 105 -6.24 -12.97 6.23
N ARG A 106 -5.03 -13.29 5.80
CA ARG A 106 -3.89 -12.39 5.90
C ARG A 106 -4.11 -11.10 5.13
N TYR A 107 -4.71 -11.14 3.94
CA TYR A 107 -4.98 -9.93 3.17
C TYR A 107 -5.97 -8.99 3.88
N ASP A 108 -6.93 -9.52 4.62
CA ASP A 108 -7.85 -8.69 5.41
C ASP A 108 -7.11 -7.97 6.53
N LEU A 109 -6.20 -8.65 7.21
CA LEU A 109 -5.38 -8.05 8.27
C LEU A 109 -4.44 -6.98 7.72
N ILE A 110 -3.87 -7.21 6.55
CA ILE A 110 -3.03 -6.21 5.87
C ILE A 110 -3.87 -5.00 5.49
N CYS A 111 -5.05 -5.20 4.92
CA CYS A 111 -5.97 -4.13 4.57
C CYS A 111 -6.33 -3.29 5.80
N GLU A 112 -6.69 -3.93 6.90
CA GLU A 112 -7.00 -3.22 8.16
C GLU A 112 -5.79 -2.46 8.70
N ARG A 113 -4.58 -3.01 8.55
CA ARG A 113 -3.37 -2.30 8.97
C ARG A 113 -3.06 -1.09 8.09
N LEU A 114 -3.24 -1.21 6.77
CA LEU A 114 -3.11 -0.07 5.85
C LEU A 114 -4.12 1.04 6.19
N LYS A 115 -5.37 0.67 6.48
CA LYS A 115 -6.38 1.63 6.94
C LYS A 115 -5.94 2.34 8.21
N HIS A 116 -5.45 1.60 9.19
CA HIS A 116 -4.98 2.19 10.45
C HIS A 116 -3.86 3.19 10.20
N LEU A 117 -2.87 2.83 9.39
CA LEU A 117 -1.72 3.68 9.13
C LEU A 117 -2.06 4.93 8.31
N LEU A 118 -3.00 4.83 7.37
CA LEU A 118 -3.35 5.94 6.50
C LEU A 118 -4.47 6.83 7.05
N LEU A 119 -5.39 6.28 7.85
CA LEU A 119 -6.57 7.00 8.30
C LEU A 119 -6.44 7.54 9.74
N HIS A 120 -5.69 6.85 10.59
CA HIS A 120 -5.61 7.18 12.03
C HIS A 120 -4.29 7.81 12.44
N GLU A 121 -3.21 7.56 11.73
CA GLU A 121 -1.93 8.18 12.00
C GLU A 121 -1.78 9.51 11.25
N PRO A 122 -1.06 10.51 11.82
CA PRO A 122 -0.74 11.72 11.08
C PRO A 122 0.13 11.37 9.88
N VAL A 123 -0.45 11.47 8.70
CA VAL A 123 0.27 11.19 7.46
C VAL A 123 1.07 12.41 7.06
N VAL A 124 2.24 12.17 6.51
CA VAL A 124 3.17 13.21 6.09
C VAL A 124 2.53 14.17 5.07
N CYS A 125 2.80 15.47 5.19
CA CYS A 125 2.51 16.48 4.17
C CYS A 125 1.02 16.77 3.89
N ASN A 126 0.20 16.82 4.91
CA ASN A 126 -1.22 17.22 4.82
C ASN A 126 -2.08 16.39 3.87
N MET A 127 -1.61 15.22 3.44
CA MET A 127 -2.43 14.28 2.69
C MET A 127 -3.42 13.61 3.63
N ARG A 128 -4.70 13.73 3.31
CA ARG A 128 -5.77 13.07 4.06
C ARG A 128 -6.37 11.99 3.20
N PHE A 129 -6.24 10.76 3.67
CA PHE A 129 -6.76 9.60 2.98
C PHE A 129 -8.16 9.26 3.47
N ARG A 130 -8.97 8.73 2.55
CA ARG A 130 -10.25 8.11 2.85
C ARG A 130 -10.27 6.71 2.25
N PHE A 131 -10.84 5.77 2.98
CA PHE A 131 -11.03 4.44 2.45
C PHE A 131 -12.14 4.46 1.40
N GLY A 132 -11.87 3.90 0.23
CA GLY A 132 -12.84 3.80 -0.84
C GLY A 132 -13.50 2.44 -0.89
N ASN A 133 -12.75 1.40 -1.25
CA ASN A 133 -13.29 0.06 -1.42
C ASN A 133 -12.20 -1.00 -1.31
N SER A 134 -12.60 -2.25 -1.09
CA SER A 134 -11.71 -3.40 -1.15
C SER A 134 -12.47 -4.64 -1.61
N TYR A 135 -11.84 -5.44 -2.45
CA TYR A 135 -12.46 -6.66 -3.00
C TYR A 135 -11.42 -7.61 -3.59
N ASN A 136 -11.79 -8.88 -3.71
CA ASN A 136 -10.95 -9.88 -4.36
C ASN A 136 -10.91 -9.66 -5.86
N LEU A 137 -9.72 -9.82 -6.45
CA LEU A 137 -9.53 -9.81 -7.89
C LEU A 137 -8.89 -11.12 -8.36
N TRP A 138 -9.16 -11.47 -9.60
CA TRP A 138 -8.47 -12.56 -10.26
C TRP A 138 -7.01 -12.21 -10.50
N THR A 139 -6.11 -13.20 -10.42
CA THR A 139 -4.70 -13.06 -10.74
C THR A 139 -4.24 -14.18 -11.68
N LYS A 140 -3.32 -13.84 -12.56
CA LYS A 140 -2.64 -14.81 -13.43
C LYS A 140 -1.60 -15.64 -12.66
N THR A 141 -1.14 -15.14 -11.53
CA THR A 141 -0.09 -15.78 -10.75
C THR A 141 -0.65 -16.98 -10.00
N ALA A 142 -0.24 -18.18 -10.41
CA ALA A 142 -0.67 -19.40 -9.77
C ALA A 142 -0.20 -19.46 -8.31
N GLY A 143 -1.06 -19.95 -7.42
CA GLY A 143 -0.75 -20.10 -6.00
C GLY A 143 -0.85 -18.82 -5.17
N TYR A 144 -1.43 -17.76 -5.73
CA TYR A 144 -1.63 -16.48 -5.04
C TYR A 144 -3.10 -16.08 -5.05
N LYS A 145 -3.50 -15.34 -4.02
CA LYS A 145 -4.74 -14.56 -4.00
C LYS A 145 -4.39 -13.08 -4.15
N ARG A 146 -5.21 -12.36 -4.88
CA ARG A 146 -5.08 -10.92 -5.09
C ARG A 146 -6.25 -10.19 -4.45
N TYR A 147 -5.94 -9.28 -3.55
CA TYR A 147 -6.93 -8.44 -2.87
C TYR A 147 -6.66 -6.98 -3.20
N HIS A 148 -7.67 -6.31 -3.74
CA HIS A 148 -7.57 -4.94 -4.22
C HIS A 148 -8.14 -3.97 -3.20
N VAL A 149 -7.38 -2.92 -2.90
CA VAL A 149 -7.76 -1.90 -1.91
C VAL A 149 -7.59 -0.52 -2.55
N VAL A 150 -8.60 0.33 -2.39
CA VAL A 150 -8.60 1.68 -2.95
C VAL A 150 -8.77 2.70 -1.84
N PHE A 151 -7.86 3.68 -1.82
CA PHE A 151 -7.97 4.89 -1.00
C PHE A 151 -8.09 6.10 -1.91
N SER A 152 -8.83 7.11 -1.45
CA SER A 152 -8.88 8.40 -2.12
C SER A 152 -8.18 9.46 -1.29
N TYR A 153 -7.64 10.46 -1.94
CA TYR A 153 -7.04 11.62 -1.31
C TYR A 153 -7.15 12.83 -2.24
N LYS A 154 -7.05 14.02 -1.67
CA LYS A 154 -7.12 15.25 -2.44
C LYS A 154 -5.74 15.86 -2.60
N THR A 155 -5.45 16.37 -3.78
CA THR A 155 -4.24 17.13 -4.05
C THR A 155 -4.60 18.50 -4.60
N THR A 156 -3.79 19.50 -4.26
CA THR A 156 -3.83 20.80 -4.92
C THR A 156 -3.08 20.74 -6.24
N VAL A 157 -3.65 21.36 -7.23
CA VAL A 157 -3.02 21.46 -8.55
C VAL A 157 -1.93 22.53 -8.54
#